data_663e6371969b75111c1f4dbaa0ac3b7a
#
_entry.id   663e6371969b75111c1f4dbaa0ac3b7a
#
_cell.length_a   1.000
_cell.length_b   1.000
_cell.length_c   1.000
_cell.angle_alpha   90.00
_cell.angle_beta   90.00
_cell.angle_gamma   90.00
#
_symmetry.space_group_name_H-M   'P 1'
#
loop_
_entity.id
_entity.type
_entity.pdbx_description
1 polymer ?
#
loop_
_entity_poly.entity_id
_entity_poly.type
_entity_poly.pdbx_seq_one_letter_code
_entity_poly.pdbx_strand_id
1 'polypeptide(L)'
;MTTPTGLFEGDWTYRSYSNNPDPTVDPNALLFGFGVLSIKEPSFGTLAGTIGGDGWQLQLKGGFGYGNPMSARFQGTGVVDGEPWAYDYLGYLAPIWPNGVDQRPAIVGTIVRTLTHSKGQA
;
A
#
# COMPACT_ATOMS: atom_id res chain seq x y z
N MET A 1 16.92 5.80 -20.94
CA MET A 1 16.01 4.67 -20.89
C MET A 1 15.50 4.49 -19.47
N THR A 2 14.20 4.38 -19.33
CA THR A 2 13.61 4.16 -18.04
C THR A 2 13.79 2.69 -17.66
N THR A 3 14.37 2.42 -16.51
CA THR A 3 14.43 1.06 -16.01
C THR A 3 13.10 0.67 -15.40
N PRO A 4 12.77 -0.63 -15.33
CA PRO A 4 11.54 -1.06 -14.66
C PRO A 4 11.48 -0.64 -13.19
N THR A 5 12.64 -0.29 -12.62
CA THR A 5 12.79 0.04 -11.22
C THR A 5 12.08 1.33 -10.81
N GLY A 6 11.65 2.16 -11.76
CA GLY A 6 10.95 3.41 -11.42
C GLY A 6 9.44 3.30 -11.27
N LEU A 7 8.86 2.11 -11.52
CA LEU A 7 7.41 1.98 -11.62
C LEU A 7 6.68 2.18 -10.30
N PHE A 8 7.28 1.78 -9.20
CA PHE A 8 6.66 1.92 -7.88
C PHE A 8 7.22 3.09 -7.09
N GLU A 9 8.35 3.63 -7.51
CA GLU A 9 9.03 4.68 -6.76
C GLU A 9 8.25 5.99 -6.83
N GLY A 10 8.09 6.65 -5.67
CA GLY A 10 7.40 7.92 -5.58
C GLY A 10 6.50 7.99 -4.37
N ASP A 11 5.71 9.05 -4.33
CA ASP A 11 4.74 9.27 -3.27
C ASP A 11 3.34 8.96 -3.81
N TRP A 12 2.60 8.20 -3.03
CA TRP A 12 1.26 7.74 -3.41
C TRP A 12 0.29 8.13 -2.31
N THR A 13 -0.89 8.59 -2.70
CA THR A 13 -1.98 8.74 -1.75
C THR A 13 -2.47 7.35 -1.35
N TYR A 14 -2.57 7.11 -0.06
CA TYR A 14 -2.97 5.81 0.47
C TYR A 14 -4.36 5.87 1.07
N ARG A 15 -5.17 4.88 0.74
CA ARG A 15 -6.47 4.64 1.38
C ARG A 15 -6.72 3.15 1.46
N SER A 16 -7.22 2.69 2.59
CA SER A 16 -7.63 1.31 2.75
C SER A 16 -9.02 1.24 3.36
N TYR A 17 -9.71 0.15 3.07
CA TYR A 17 -11.09 -0.05 3.47
C TYR A 17 -11.25 -1.45 4.04
N SER A 18 -12.08 -1.54 5.10
CA SER A 18 -12.47 -2.84 5.66
C SER A 18 -13.38 -3.56 4.68
N ASN A 19 -13.18 -4.87 4.55
CA ASN A 19 -14.05 -5.69 3.73
C ASN A 19 -15.42 -5.85 4.40
N ASN A 20 -16.47 -5.58 3.64
CA ASN A 20 -17.83 -5.80 4.11
C ASN A 20 -18.67 -6.23 2.91
N PRO A 21 -19.29 -7.42 2.97
CA PRO A 21 -20.06 -7.91 1.82
C PRO A 21 -21.43 -7.23 1.66
N ASP A 22 -21.86 -6.41 2.60
CA ASP A 22 -23.16 -5.74 2.53
C ASP A 22 -23.06 -4.56 1.53
N PRO A 23 -23.73 -4.64 0.38
CA PRO A 23 -23.62 -3.58 -0.63
C PRO A 23 -24.34 -2.29 -0.25
N THR A 24 -25.14 -2.30 0.84
CA THR A 24 -25.84 -1.10 1.27
C THR A 24 -25.00 -0.21 2.18
N VAL A 25 -23.86 -0.69 2.65
CA VAL A 25 -22.96 0.11 3.49
C VAL A 25 -22.23 1.13 2.63
N ASP A 26 -22.25 2.39 3.05
CA ASP A 26 -21.50 3.44 2.36
C ASP A 26 -20.01 3.12 2.44
N PRO A 27 -19.29 3.07 1.29
CA PRO A 27 -17.85 2.81 1.30
C PRO A 27 -17.06 3.74 2.23
N ASN A 28 -17.49 4.98 2.38
CA ASN A 28 -16.79 5.91 3.27
C ASN A 28 -16.84 5.48 4.73
N ALA A 29 -17.87 4.73 5.11
CA ALA A 29 -17.98 4.19 6.47
C ALA A 29 -17.01 3.04 6.72
N LEU A 30 -16.42 2.49 5.67
CA LEU A 30 -15.48 1.38 5.76
C LEU A 30 -14.02 1.84 5.71
N LEU A 31 -13.76 3.12 5.64
CA LEU A 31 -12.40 3.64 5.58
C LEU A 31 -11.63 3.20 6.83
N PHE A 32 -10.55 2.46 6.60
CA PHE A 32 -9.71 1.93 7.67
C PHE A 32 -8.51 2.82 7.93
N GLY A 33 -7.78 3.19 6.88
CA GLY A 33 -6.62 4.04 7.01
C GLY A 33 -6.42 4.92 5.80
N PHE A 34 -5.76 6.05 6.01
CA PHE A 34 -5.40 6.95 4.92
C PHE A 34 -4.12 7.69 5.27
N GLY A 35 -3.43 8.12 4.24
CA GLY A 35 -2.16 8.81 4.43
C GLY A 35 -1.36 8.86 3.15
N VAL A 36 -0.05 8.80 3.29
CA VAL A 36 0.88 8.84 2.17
C VAL A 36 1.78 7.62 2.23
N LEU A 37 1.94 7.00 1.08
CA LEU A 37 2.85 5.89 0.87
C LEU A 37 4.03 6.43 0.06
N SER A 38 5.23 6.42 0.65
CA SER A 38 6.44 6.85 -0.03
C SER A 38 7.31 5.64 -0.30
N ILE A 39 7.59 5.37 -1.56
CA ILE A 39 8.34 4.20 -1.97
C ILE A 39 9.64 4.61 -2.62
N LYS A 40 10.71 3.95 -2.22
CA LYS A 40 12.05 4.07 -2.82
C LYS A 40 12.55 2.70 -3.22
N GLU A 41 13.43 2.68 -4.19
CA GLU A 41 14.06 1.43 -4.64
C GLU A 41 15.56 1.53 -4.39
N PRO A 42 16.02 1.15 -3.19
CA PRO A 42 17.44 1.30 -2.85
C PRO A 42 18.34 0.38 -3.66
N SER A 43 17.81 -0.73 -4.17
CA SER A 43 18.52 -1.60 -5.08
C SER A 43 17.52 -2.31 -5.97
N PHE A 44 17.99 -2.88 -7.07
CA PHE A 44 17.11 -3.49 -8.05
C PHE A 44 16.22 -4.56 -7.42
N GLY A 45 14.93 -4.41 -7.63
CA GLY A 45 13.95 -5.37 -7.12
C GLY A 45 13.57 -5.21 -5.66
N THR A 46 14.25 -4.31 -4.94
CA THR A 46 14.01 -4.08 -3.52
C THR A 46 13.25 -2.78 -3.35
N LEU A 47 12.22 -2.80 -2.52
CA LEU A 47 11.44 -1.62 -2.22
C LEU A 47 11.53 -1.31 -0.73
N ALA A 48 11.60 -0.03 -0.42
CA ALA A 48 11.64 0.46 0.95
C ALA A 48 10.92 1.79 1.00
N GLY A 49 10.58 2.25 2.19
CA GLY A 49 9.96 3.54 2.34
C GLY A 49 9.15 3.63 3.62
N THR A 50 8.10 4.43 3.56
CA THR A 50 7.22 4.66 4.70
C THR A 50 5.77 4.71 4.24
N ILE A 51 4.87 4.37 5.15
CA ILE A 51 3.45 4.60 4.99
C ILE A 51 2.96 5.22 6.28
N GLY A 52 2.18 6.28 6.18
CA GLY A 52 1.69 6.92 7.38
C GLY A 52 0.74 8.06 7.15
N GLY A 53 0.16 8.52 8.24
CA GLY A 53 -0.75 9.65 8.29
C GLY A 53 -0.66 10.31 9.65
N ASP A 54 -1.73 10.95 10.06
CA ASP A 54 -1.77 11.61 11.37
C ASP A 54 -1.70 10.56 12.48
N GLY A 55 -0.69 10.69 13.32
CA GLY A 55 -0.54 9.85 14.51
C GLY A 55 0.00 8.46 14.29
N TRP A 56 0.40 8.11 13.05
CA TRP A 56 0.95 6.79 12.79
C TRP A 56 1.91 6.79 11.62
N GLN A 57 2.89 5.92 11.68
CA GLN A 57 3.83 5.71 10.59
C GLN A 57 4.47 4.34 10.70
N LEU A 58 4.62 3.66 9.58
CA LEU A 58 5.27 2.37 9.50
C LEU A 58 6.42 2.44 8.51
N GLN A 59 7.47 1.69 8.78
CA GLN A 59 8.58 1.52 7.85
C GLN A 59 8.26 0.37 6.92
N LEU A 60 8.51 0.56 5.64
CA LEU A 60 8.21 -0.44 4.63
C LEU A 60 9.47 -1.11 4.13
N LYS A 61 9.38 -2.42 3.96
CA LYS A 61 10.42 -3.25 3.38
C LYS A 61 9.78 -4.29 2.50
N GLY A 62 10.31 -4.49 1.30
CA GLY A 62 9.76 -5.49 0.43
C GLY A 62 10.43 -5.51 -0.92
N GLY A 63 9.70 -5.95 -1.92
CA GLY A 63 10.21 -6.05 -3.26
C GLY A 63 9.08 -6.08 -4.26
N PHE A 64 9.44 -6.10 -5.54
CA PHE A 64 8.44 -6.22 -6.58
C PHE A 64 8.77 -7.41 -7.47
N GLY A 65 7.73 -7.93 -8.12
CA GLY A 65 7.84 -9.03 -9.05
C GLY A 65 7.33 -8.62 -10.41
N TYR A 66 7.97 -9.17 -11.43
CA TYR A 66 7.51 -8.97 -12.79
C TYR A 66 6.27 -9.80 -13.05
N GLY A 67 5.43 -9.29 -13.91
CA GLY A 67 4.21 -9.95 -14.28
C GLY A 67 3.32 -8.98 -15.03
N ASN A 68 2.12 -9.43 -15.33
CA ASN A 68 1.12 -8.63 -15.98
C ASN A 68 -0.20 -8.81 -15.23
N PRO A 69 -0.48 -7.93 -14.28
CA PRO A 69 0.27 -6.73 -13.89
C PRO A 69 1.46 -7.03 -12.98
N MET A 70 2.37 -6.07 -12.90
CA MET A 70 3.46 -6.16 -11.94
C MET A 70 2.94 -6.04 -10.52
N SER A 71 3.60 -6.72 -9.59
CA SER A 71 3.19 -6.73 -8.19
C SER A 71 4.27 -6.18 -7.27
N ALA A 72 3.84 -5.63 -6.15
CA ALA A 72 4.72 -5.21 -5.08
C ALA A 72 4.25 -5.84 -3.78
N ARG A 73 5.20 -6.29 -2.96
CA ARG A 73 4.91 -6.87 -1.66
C ARG A 73 5.77 -6.18 -0.62
N PHE A 74 5.11 -5.69 0.42
CA PHE A 74 5.78 -4.99 1.50
C PHE A 74 5.36 -5.56 2.84
N GLN A 75 6.25 -5.42 3.82
CA GLN A 75 5.87 -5.47 5.22
C GLN A 75 6.06 -4.10 5.83
N GLY A 76 5.04 -3.59 6.47
CA GLY A 76 5.11 -2.34 7.22
C GLY A 76 5.19 -2.62 8.70
N THR A 77 6.19 -2.04 9.37
CA THR A 77 6.38 -2.22 10.81
C THR A 77 6.65 -0.89 11.47
N GLY A 78 6.24 -0.77 12.72
CA GLY A 78 6.47 0.43 13.49
C GLY A 78 5.88 0.31 14.88
N VAL A 79 6.03 1.37 15.66
CA VAL A 79 5.43 1.48 16.97
C VAL A 79 4.42 2.62 16.93
N VAL A 80 3.16 2.31 17.24
CA VAL A 80 2.07 3.28 17.24
C VAL A 80 1.41 3.26 18.60
N ASP A 81 1.36 4.40 19.26
CA ASP A 81 0.83 4.52 20.62
C ASP A 81 1.45 3.50 21.58
N GLY A 82 2.76 3.29 21.45
CA GLY A 82 3.50 2.38 22.32
C GLY A 82 3.35 0.90 21.99
N GLU A 83 2.61 0.55 20.94
CA GLU A 83 2.42 -0.84 20.56
C GLU A 83 3.08 -1.14 19.21
N PRO A 84 3.70 -2.31 19.05
CA PRO A 84 4.27 -2.70 17.77
C PRO A 84 3.16 -3.08 16.78
N TRP A 85 3.25 -2.52 15.59
CA TRP A 85 2.32 -2.81 14.51
C TRP A 85 3.08 -3.45 13.36
N ALA A 86 2.47 -4.44 12.73
CA ALA A 86 3.00 -5.08 11.54
C ALA A 86 1.86 -5.45 10.59
N TYR A 87 2.00 -5.04 9.33
CA TYR A 87 1.04 -5.32 8.27
C TYR A 87 1.76 -5.82 7.05
N ASP A 88 1.17 -6.76 6.36
CA ASP A 88 1.62 -7.20 5.04
C ASP A 88 0.74 -6.58 3.97
N TYR A 89 1.39 -6.07 2.94
CA TYR A 89 0.73 -5.43 1.80
C TYR A 89 1.09 -6.19 0.53
N LEU A 90 0.09 -6.47 -0.28
CA LEU A 90 0.30 -7.00 -1.62
C LEU A 90 -0.48 -6.11 -2.58
N GLY A 91 0.23 -5.50 -3.52
CA GLY A 91 -0.38 -4.60 -4.47
C GLY A 91 -0.02 -4.94 -5.90
N TYR A 92 -0.87 -4.51 -6.81
CA TYR A 92 -0.67 -4.68 -8.24
C TYR A 92 -0.74 -3.33 -8.90
N LEU A 93 0.18 -3.08 -9.81
CA LEU A 93 0.17 -1.84 -10.60
C LEU A 93 -0.99 -1.92 -11.59
N ALA A 94 -1.94 -1.00 -11.45
CA ALA A 94 -3.13 -1.02 -12.31
C ALA A 94 -2.73 -0.71 -13.76
N PRO A 95 -3.29 -1.44 -14.73
CA PRO A 95 -2.96 -1.21 -16.12
C PRO A 95 -3.49 0.14 -16.62
N ILE A 96 -2.76 0.72 -17.57
CA ILE A 96 -3.17 1.95 -18.25
C ILE A 96 -3.79 1.55 -19.59
N TRP A 97 -5.00 2.03 -19.84
CA TRP A 97 -5.71 1.74 -21.07
C TRP A 97 -5.28 2.72 -22.18
N PRO A 98 -5.01 2.26 -23.39
CA PRO A 98 -4.53 3.16 -24.47
C PRO A 98 -5.43 4.35 -24.77
N ASN A 99 -6.74 4.17 -24.61
CA ASN A 99 -7.70 5.23 -24.92
C ASN A 99 -8.36 5.81 -23.67
N GLY A 100 -7.78 5.58 -22.51
CA GLY A 100 -8.34 6.10 -21.27
C GLY A 100 -8.11 7.61 -21.14
N VAL A 101 -9.02 8.27 -20.45
CA VAL A 101 -8.98 9.72 -20.22
C VAL A 101 -8.64 9.96 -18.75
N ASP A 102 -7.69 10.89 -18.53
CA ASP A 102 -7.28 11.30 -17.18
C ASP A 102 -6.84 10.14 -16.29
N GLN A 103 -6.20 9.17 -16.90
CA GLN A 103 -5.71 8.01 -16.16
C GLN A 103 -4.53 8.41 -15.28
N ARG A 104 -4.50 7.83 -14.08
CA ARG A 104 -3.40 8.03 -13.16
C ARG A 104 -2.85 6.67 -12.73
N PRO A 105 -1.54 6.57 -12.48
CA PRO A 105 -0.99 5.34 -11.93
C PRO A 105 -1.66 5.01 -10.61
N ALA A 106 -1.91 3.73 -10.38
CA ALA A 106 -2.52 3.26 -9.15
C ALA A 106 -1.94 1.91 -8.77
N ILE A 107 -1.86 1.69 -7.46
CA ILE A 107 -1.51 0.38 -6.89
C ILE A 107 -2.74 -0.09 -6.13
N VAL A 108 -3.23 -1.27 -6.48
CA VAL A 108 -4.44 -1.84 -5.89
C VAL A 108 -4.09 -3.19 -5.27
N GLY A 109 -4.58 -3.44 -4.08
CA GLY A 109 -4.27 -4.71 -3.46
C GLY A 109 -4.88 -4.89 -2.09
N THR A 110 -4.22 -5.68 -1.29
CA THR A 110 -4.70 -6.09 0.02
C THR A 110 -3.72 -5.73 1.12
N ILE A 111 -4.26 -5.57 2.33
CA ILE A 111 -3.50 -5.32 3.53
C ILE A 111 -3.99 -6.29 4.61
N VAL A 112 -3.06 -6.94 5.31
CA VAL A 112 -3.39 -7.89 6.35
C VAL A 112 -2.54 -7.59 7.57
N ARG A 113 -3.20 -7.51 8.73
CA ARG A 113 -2.48 -7.35 9.99
C ARG A 113 -1.81 -8.67 10.35
N THR A 114 -0.52 -8.61 10.63
CA THR A 114 0.27 -9.80 10.95
C THR A 114 0.73 -9.85 12.39
N LEU A 115 0.49 -8.78 13.15
CA LEU A 115 0.83 -8.72 14.56
C LEU A 115 -0.37 -8.14 15.32
N THR A 116 -0.83 -8.87 16.35
CA THR A 116 -1.97 -8.44 17.14
C THR A 116 -1.63 -7.22 17.98
N HIS A 117 -2.52 -6.24 17.98
CA HIS A 117 -2.42 -5.09 18.86
C HIS A 117 -3.81 -4.67 19.32
N SER A 118 -3.88 -3.93 20.43
CA SER A 118 -5.15 -3.68 21.09
C SER A 118 -6.09 -2.79 20.31
N LYS A 119 -5.58 -1.97 19.40
CA LYS A 119 -6.39 -1.01 18.63
C LYS A 119 -6.68 -1.46 17.22
N GLY A 120 -6.13 -2.56 16.80
CA GLY A 120 -6.27 -3.01 15.44
C GLY A 120 -7.54 -3.77 15.18
N GLN A 121 -8.11 -3.54 14.02
CA GLN A 121 -9.31 -4.22 13.57
C GLN A 121 -9.03 -5.13 12.38
N ALA A 122 -8.04 -4.88 11.64
CA ALA A 122 -7.83 -5.54 10.36
C ALA A 122 -6.75 -6.57 10.40
#